data_5d4175f28a9c4ace674f6f57880acc58
#
_entry.id   5d4175f28a9c4ace674f6f57880acc58
#
_cell.length_a   1.000
_cell.length_b   1.000
_cell.length_c   1.000
_cell.angle_alpha   90.00
_cell.angle_beta   90.00
_cell.angle_gamma   90.00
#
_symmetry.space_group_name_H-M   'P 1'
#
loop_
_entity.id
_entity.type
_entity.pdbx_description
1 polymer ?
#
loop_
_entity_poly.entity_id
_entity_poly.type
_entity_poly.pdbx_seq_one_letter_code
_entity_poly.pdbx_strand_id
1 'polypeptide(L)'
;LNLFQFFATGKDRPILSDKQEVDRIYKRNRRLILLAITIAYGIAYTCRLGLSVVKKPLIDNDIFSAGELGDIGAAMLYTYALGKLTNGFLADHANLKRFFAVGVLLSALVNLLMGRTELLWIWIVLWGLNGWFQGFGAPTGAVSLANWFSTSERGRYYGIWSTGHAIGEGLTFVGSATLVSLFGWQAGFWGPGVICIFVAGAIYLAMQDRPRTLGLPTVADWKNDHPSIPPESKKTGQKTGRLQLNMLKMPAVWVLGLASASMYMTRYAINSWGFLYLQEAKGYTLIEAGSILGLNTVAGIAGCVAYGFISDKLFRARRPPVTLIFGIFEIFALFVIFFAPPGHMVLVTAAFVLYGFMLSGLLAALGGLFAIDIVPKRAAGAAMGFIGVFSYMGAGIQDKISGILIDRGTTMIDGVRHYDFSTVVNFWIGSSIISMILAALLWRVKVSD
;
A
#
# COMPACT_ATOMS: atom_id res chain seq x y z
N LEU A 1 30.65 -3.60 14.42
CA LEU A 1 29.32 -4.23 14.57
C LEU A 1 29.03 -5.02 13.29
N ASN A 2 28.89 -6.35 13.40
CA ASN A 2 28.51 -7.17 12.28
C ASN A 2 27.01 -6.90 11.98
N LEU A 3 26.72 -6.36 10.81
CA LEU A 3 25.37 -5.93 10.40
C LEU A 3 24.34 -7.06 10.58
N PHE A 4 24.74 -8.29 10.30
CA PHE A 4 23.91 -9.49 10.49
C PHE A 4 23.56 -9.73 11.95
N GLN A 5 24.50 -9.49 12.88
CA GLN A 5 24.24 -9.64 14.32
C GLN A 5 23.30 -8.55 14.85
N PHE A 6 23.34 -7.34 14.28
CA PHE A 6 22.42 -6.28 14.66
C PHE A 6 20.96 -6.63 14.31
N PHE A 7 20.74 -7.23 13.15
CA PHE A 7 19.37 -7.63 12.73
C PHE A 7 18.95 -9.00 13.26
N ALA A 8 19.83 -9.79 13.84
CA ALA A 8 19.46 -11.11 14.36
C ALA A 8 18.40 -11.02 15.46
N THR A 9 17.46 -11.96 15.45
CA THR A 9 16.47 -12.12 16.52
C THR A 9 17.16 -12.31 17.87
N GLY A 10 16.58 -11.74 18.93
CA GLY A 10 17.12 -11.91 20.29
C GLY A 10 17.10 -13.38 20.73
N LYS A 11 18.01 -13.76 21.63
CA LYS A 11 18.00 -15.09 22.26
C LYS A 11 16.74 -15.28 23.10
N ASP A 12 16.18 -16.48 23.07
CA ASP A 12 15.05 -16.85 23.92
C ASP A 12 15.50 -16.83 25.38
N ARG A 13 14.66 -16.26 26.26
CA ARG A 13 14.86 -16.25 27.72
C ARG A 13 14.05 -17.38 28.36
N PRO A 14 14.47 -17.85 29.55
CA PRO A 14 13.65 -18.78 30.34
C PRO A 14 12.24 -18.22 30.54
N ILE A 15 11.24 -19.09 30.45
CA ILE A 15 9.84 -18.68 30.59
C ILE A 15 9.59 -18.28 32.05
N LEU A 16 8.96 -17.12 32.23
CA LEU A 16 8.55 -16.63 33.54
C LEU A 16 7.48 -17.55 34.14
N SER A 17 7.65 -17.88 35.41
CA SER A 17 6.72 -18.77 36.13
C SER A 17 5.49 -18.06 36.68
N ASP A 18 5.57 -16.75 36.94
CA ASP A 18 4.44 -15.95 37.45
C ASP A 18 3.47 -15.60 36.33
N LYS A 19 2.28 -16.21 36.38
CA LYS A 19 1.19 -15.98 35.42
C LYS A 19 0.70 -14.53 35.42
N GLN A 20 0.66 -13.86 36.57
CA GLN A 20 0.16 -12.48 36.65
C GLN A 20 1.16 -11.52 35.98
N GLU A 21 2.44 -11.75 36.17
CA GLU A 21 3.48 -10.98 35.49
C GLU A 21 3.46 -11.21 33.98
N VAL A 22 3.35 -12.45 33.54
CA VAL A 22 3.20 -12.83 32.13
C VAL A 22 2.01 -12.09 31.51
N ASP A 23 0.84 -12.12 32.15
CA ASP A 23 -0.37 -11.43 31.66
C ASP A 23 -0.18 -9.92 31.54
N ARG A 24 0.44 -9.29 32.55
CA ARG A 24 0.71 -7.84 32.55
C ARG A 24 1.65 -7.46 31.41
N ILE A 25 2.74 -8.20 31.20
CA ILE A 25 3.72 -7.94 30.14
C ILE A 25 3.09 -8.16 28.77
N TYR A 26 2.30 -9.24 28.57
CA TYR A 26 1.59 -9.50 27.32
C TYR A 26 0.62 -8.37 26.96
N LYS A 27 -0.27 -8.00 27.88
CA LYS A 27 -1.30 -6.95 27.66
C LYS A 27 -0.65 -5.62 27.30
N ARG A 28 0.44 -5.23 27.99
CA ARG A 28 1.18 -4.00 27.68
C ARG A 28 1.83 -4.04 26.31
N ASN A 29 2.61 -5.09 26.03
CA ASN A 29 3.36 -5.16 24.77
C ASN A 29 2.44 -5.32 23.54
N ARG A 30 1.37 -6.08 23.64
CA ARG A 30 0.38 -6.19 22.54
C ARG A 30 -0.20 -4.83 22.16
N ARG A 31 -0.54 -3.98 23.15
CA ARG A 31 -1.04 -2.61 22.86
C ARG A 31 0.04 -1.78 22.19
N LEU A 32 1.26 -1.76 22.74
CA LEU A 32 2.36 -0.99 22.18
C LEU A 32 2.73 -1.44 20.76
N ILE A 33 2.77 -2.73 20.51
CA ILE A 33 3.07 -3.29 19.19
C ILE A 33 1.96 -2.94 18.19
N LEU A 34 0.68 -3.11 18.56
CA LEU A 34 -0.42 -2.75 17.67
C LEU A 34 -0.40 -1.25 17.32
N LEU A 35 -0.16 -0.39 18.30
CA LEU A 35 0.01 1.05 18.06
C LEU A 35 1.20 1.34 17.16
N ALA A 36 2.35 0.72 17.42
CA ALA A 36 3.56 0.90 16.62
C ALA A 36 3.36 0.45 15.17
N ILE A 37 2.85 -0.76 14.93
CA ILE A 37 2.65 -1.24 13.56
C ILE A 37 1.51 -0.50 12.84
N THR A 38 0.54 0.11 13.52
CA THR A 38 -0.58 0.83 12.90
C THR A 38 -0.25 2.29 12.69
N ILE A 39 0.08 3.01 13.77
CA ILE A 39 0.31 4.47 13.74
C ILE A 39 1.65 4.79 13.08
N ALA A 40 2.72 4.12 13.50
CA ALA A 40 4.03 4.40 12.94
C ALA A 40 4.13 3.99 11.47
N TYR A 41 3.47 2.89 11.05
CA TYR A 41 3.37 2.52 9.65
C TYR A 41 2.57 3.55 8.84
N GLY A 42 1.46 4.05 9.40
CA GLY A 42 0.69 5.12 8.79
C GLY A 42 1.52 6.40 8.60
N ILE A 43 2.24 6.84 9.64
CA ILE A 43 3.11 8.02 9.52
C ILE A 43 4.26 7.77 8.53
N ALA A 44 4.88 6.59 8.53
CA ALA A 44 5.93 6.24 7.57
C ALA A 44 5.44 6.30 6.10
N TYR A 45 4.13 6.14 5.88
CA TYR A 45 3.51 6.30 4.57
C TYR A 45 3.65 7.73 4.02
N THR A 46 3.77 8.74 4.88
CA THR A 46 3.99 10.13 4.46
C THR A 46 5.29 10.30 3.67
N CYS A 47 6.34 9.55 4.01
CA CYS A 47 7.60 9.51 3.27
C CYS A 47 7.49 8.79 1.90
N ARG A 48 6.35 8.21 1.57
CA ARG A 48 6.14 7.46 0.34
C ARG A 48 5.41 8.25 -0.74
N LEU A 49 4.48 9.10 -0.36
CA LEU A 49 3.56 9.77 -1.28
C LEU A 49 3.90 11.26 -1.49
N GLY A 50 4.95 11.78 -0.85
CA GLY A 50 5.35 13.19 -0.95
C GLY A 50 5.56 13.65 -2.38
N LEU A 51 6.10 12.79 -3.26
CA LEU A 51 6.33 13.11 -4.67
C LEU A 51 5.03 13.53 -5.40
N SER A 52 3.90 12.90 -5.11
CA SER A 52 2.63 13.22 -5.78
C SER A 52 2.14 14.65 -5.49
N VAL A 53 2.41 15.15 -4.30
CA VAL A 53 2.01 16.49 -3.85
C VAL A 53 2.87 17.58 -4.50
N VAL A 54 4.12 17.27 -4.79
CA VAL A 54 5.11 18.27 -5.27
C VAL A 54 5.32 18.25 -6.79
N LYS A 55 4.65 17.37 -7.54
CA LYS A 55 4.84 17.25 -9.01
C LYS A 55 4.61 18.60 -9.70
N LYS A 56 3.47 19.28 -9.42
CA LYS A 56 3.21 20.57 -10.02
C LYS A 56 4.27 21.63 -9.68
N PRO A 57 4.59 21.90 -8.40
CA PRO A 57 5.67 22.83 -8.08
C PRO A 57 7.02 22.51 -8.75
N LEU A 58 7.38 21.24 -8.90
CA LEU A 58 8.62 20.85 -9.57
C LEU A 58 8.58 21.15 -11.07
N ILE A 59 7.44 20.97 -11.72
CA ILE A 59 7.25 21.31 -13.14
C ILE A 59 7.24 22.83 -13.32
N ASP A 60 6.50 23.55 -12.48
CA ASP A 60 6.36 25.01 -12.58
C ASP A 60 7.69 25.75 -12.40
N ASN A 61 8.61 25.20 -11.60
CA ASN A 61 9.95 25.74 -11.39
C ASN A 61 10.99 25.20 -12.40
N ASP A 62 10.57 24.50 -13.46
CA ASP A 62 11.45 23.91 -14.49
C ASP A 62 12.52 22.96 -13.93
N ILE A 63 12.27 22.33 -12.78
CA ILE A 63 13.21 21.38 -12.15
C ILE A 63 13.14 20.03 -12.84
N PHE A 64 11.92 19.51 -13.09
CA PHE A 64 11.68 18.25 -13.79
C PHE A 64 10.47 18.34 -14.69
N SER A 65 10.52 17.66 -15.84
CA SER A 65 9.36 17.42 -16.70
C SER A 65 8.41 16.36 -16.08
N ALA A 66 7.20 16.24 -16.60
CA ALA A 66 6.27 15.19 -16.17
C ALA A 66 6.82 13.80 -16.50
N GLY A 67 7.51 13.62 -17.64
CA GLY A 67 8.18 12.37 -18.02
C GLY A 67 9.25 11.95 -17.02
N GLU A 68 10.11 12.87 -16.60
CA GLU A 68 11.15 12.65 -15.59
C GLU A 68 10.54 12.30 -14.22
N LEU A 69 9.46 12.99 -13.82
CA LEU A 69 8.70 12.66 -12.59
C LEU A 69 8.03 11.30 -12.67
N GLY A 70 7.61 10.87 -13.86
CA GLY A 70 7.14 9.52 -14.13
C GLY A 70 8.23 8.46 -13.93
N ASP A 71 9.46 8.73 -14.40
CA ASP A 71 10.61 7.84 -14.21
C ASP A 71 11.00 7.71 -12.73
N ILE A 72 11.03 8.84 -12.00
CA ILE A 72 11.28 8.84 -10.54
C ILE A 72 10.22 8.03 -9.81
N GLY A 73 8.94 8.24 -10.09
CA GLY A 73 7.84 7.51 -9.47
C GLY A 73 7.88 6.01 -9.78
N ALA A 74 8.13 5.65 -11.03
CA ALA A 74 8.26 4.26 -11.48
C ALA A 74 9.41 3.53 -10.76
N ALA A 75 10.56 4.17 -10.58
CA ALA A 75 11.70 3.60 -9.87
C ALA A 75 11.33 3.15 -8.45
N MET A 76 10.58 3.98 -7.71
CA MET A 76 10.09 3.63 -6.39
C MET A 76 9.14 2.42 -6.41
N LEU A 77 8.21 2.38 -7.35
CA LEU A 77 7.20 1.33 -7.42
C LEU A 77 7.81 -0.03 -7.78
N TYR A 78 8.77 -0.06 -8.70
CA TYR A 78 9.50 -1.28 -9.05
C TYR A 78 10.35 -1.81 -7.90
N THR A 79 11.09 -0.93 -7.25
CA THR A 79 11.93 -1.34 -6.10
C THR A 79 11.09 -1.70 -4.89
N TYR A 80 9.91 -1.11 -4.70
CA TYR A 80 8.95 -1.53 -3.69
C TYR A 80 8.39 -2.93 -3.96
N ALA A 81 8.08 -3.27 -5.22
CA ALA A 81 7.67 -4.61 -5.60
C ALA A 81 8.75 -5.65 -5.23
N LEU A 82 10.00 -5.36 -5.57
CA LEU A 82 11.16 -6.18 -5.20
C LEU A 82 11.35 -6.22 -3.67
N GLY A 83 11.22 -5.06 -3.02
CA GLY A 83 11.33 -4.93 -1.57
C GLY A 83 10.30 -5.78 -0.81
N LYS A 84 9.07 -5.87 -1.29
CA LYS A 84 8.05 -6.75 -0.69
C LYS A 84 8.47 -8.22 -0.68
N LEU A 85 9.11 -8.69 -1.75
CA LEU A 85 9.62 -10.06 -1.82
C LEU A 85 10.81 -10.27 -0.89
N THR A 86 11.85 -9.46 -1.02
CA THR A 86 13.10 -9.62 -0.26
C THR A 86 12.89 -9.36 1.23
N ASN A 87 12.17 -8.30 1.59
CA ASN A 87 11.92 -7.94 2.98
C ASN A 87 10.96 -8.89 3.69
N GLY A 88 10.10 -9.60 2.94
CA GLY A 88 9.31 -10.70 3.50
C GLY A 88 10.18 -11.80 4.08
N PHE A 89 11.17 -12.28 3.32
CA PHE A 89 12.15 -13.27 3.80
C PHE A 89 13.01 -12.73 4.95
N LEU A 90 13.44 -11.49 4.85
CA LEU A 90 14.28 -10.88 5.90
C LEU A 90 13.51 -10.72 7.21
N ALA A 91 12.24 -10.32 7.18
CA ALA A 91 11.43 -10.13 8.37
C ALA A 91 11.21 -11.41 9.17
N ASP A 92 11.14 -12.57 8.52
CA ASP A 92 10.99 -13.86 9.21
C ASP A 92 12.20 -14.23 10.07
N HIS A 93 13.38 -13.70 9.75
CA HIS A 93 14.65 -14.00 10.41
C HIS A 93 15.23 -12.82 11.18
N ALA A 94 14.63 -11.64 11.05
CA ALA A 94 15.13 -10.41 11.65
C ALA A 94 14.47 -10.09 12.99
N ASN A 95 15.20 -9.32 13.81
CA ASN A 95 14.61 -8.62 14.95
C ASN A 95 13.66 -7.53 14.43
N LEU A 96 12.36 -7.77 14.55
CA LEU A 96 11.31 -6.94 13.95
C LEU A 96 11.36 -5.47 14.40
N LYS A 97 11.69 -5.22 15.66
CA LYS A 97 11.88 -3.91 16.23
C LYS A 97 12.97 -3.11 15.49
N ARG A 98 14.15 -3.70 15.33
CA ARG A 98 15.30 -3.07 14.66
C ARG A 98 15.07 -2.96 13.16
N PHE A 99 14.50 -4.00 12.56
CA PHE A 99 14.20 -4.06 11.15
C PHE A 99 13.27 -2.93 10.73
N PHE A 100 12.14 -2.76 11.43
CA PHE A 100 11.19 -1.71 11.12
C PHE A 100 11.74 -0.31 11.39
N ALA A 101 12.37 -0.10 12.56
CA ALA A 101 12.96 1.19 12.90
C ALA A 101 14.01 1.66 11.89
N VAL A 102 14.89 0.75 11.43
CA VAL A 102 15.90 1.06 10.41
C VAL A 102 15.24 1.36 9.07
N GLY A 103 14.25 0.58 8.64
CA GLY A 103 13.53 0.83 7.38
C GLY A 103 12.90 2.22 7.35
N VAL A 104 12.22 2.62 8.44
CA VAL A 104 11.62 3.96 8.58
C VAL A 104 12.69 5.05 8.64
N LEU A 105 13.79 4.84 9.36
CA LEU A 105 14.89 5.80 9.44
C LEU A 105 15.56 6.01 8.08
N LEU A 106 15.87 4.96 7.34
CA LEU A 106 16.48 5.06 6.02
C LEU A 106 15.55 5.75 5.02
N SER A 107 14.24 5.46 5.07
CA SER A 107 13.23 6.17 4.28
C SER A 107 13.17 7.67 4.64
N ALA A 108 13.24 8.00 5.93
CA ALA A 108 13.29 9.38 6.40
C ALA A 108 14.53 10.14 5.89
N LEU A 109 15.71 9.50 5.98
CA LEU A 109 16.96 10.08 5.49
C LEU A 109 16.93 10.33 3.98
N VAL A 110 16.38 9.40 3.21
CA VAL A 110 16.17 9.60 1.77
C VAL A 110 15.29 10.82 1.52
N ASN A 111 14.18 10.95 2.22
CA ASN A 111 13.30 12.12 2.07
C ASN A 111 14.03 13.44 2.38
N LEU A 112 14.86 13.49 3.42
CA LEU A 112 15.66 14.68 3.71
C LEU A 112 16.66 15.02 2.62
N LEU A 113 17.22 14.01 1.93
CA LEU A 113 18.14 14.18 0.81
C LEU A 113 17.43 14.65 -0.46
N MET A 114 16.21 14.15 -0.73
CA MET A 114 15.38 14.55 -1.88
C MET A 114 15.15 16.07 -1.90
N GLY A 115 14.89 16.69 -0.76
CA GLY A 115 14.70 18.14 -0.67
C GLY A 115 15.96 19.01 -0.88
N ARG A 116 17.13 18.41 -1.16
CA ARG A 116 18.42 19.12 -1.24
C ARG A 116 19.11 19.04 -2.60
N THR A 117 18.57 18.31 -3.54
CA THR A 117 19.16 18.11 -4.86
C THR A 117 18.11 18.22 -5.96
N GLU A 118 18.53 18.63 -7.15
CA GLU A 118 17.68 18.75 -8.33
C GLU A 118 18.21 17.89 -9.50
N LEU A 119 19.16 16.98 -9.21
CA LEU A 119 19.73 16.10 -10.22
C LEU A 119 18.84 14.86 -10.42
N LEU A 120 18.31 14.70 -11.63
CA LEU A 120 17.36 13.63 -12.00
C LEU A 120 17.84 12.23 -11.58
N TRP A 121 19.08 11.87 -11.95
CA TRP A 121 19.59 10.53 -11.66
C TRP A 121 19.70 10.25 -10.15
N ILE A 122 20.01 11.29 -9.33
CA ILE A 122 20.02 11.17 -7.86
C ILE A 122 18.60 10.93 -7.35
N TRP A 123 17.61 11.64 -7.89
CA TRP A 123 16.21 11.43 -7.52
C TRP A 123 15.71 10.02 -7.86
N ILE A 124 16.05 9.51 -9.06
CA ILE A 124 15.71 8.14 -9.46
C ILE A 124 16.29 7.11 -8.47
N VAL A 125 17.59 7.27 -8.13
CA VAL A 125 18.26 6.36 -7.20
C VAL A 125 17.70 6.49 -5.77
N LEU A 126 17.57 7.71 -5.25
CA LEU A 126 17.08 7.94 -3.91
C LEU A 126 15.63 7.46 -3.77
N TRP A 127 14.75 7.81 -4.72
CA TRP A 127 13.36 7.40 -4.67
C TRP A 127 13.19 5.90 -4.89
N GLY A 128 14.03 5.30 -5.71
CA GLY A 128 14.16 3.85 -5.82
C GLY A 128 14.58 3.19 -4.51
N LEU A 129 15.60 3.70 -3.83
CA LEU A 129 16.00 3.22 -2.50
C LEU A 129 14.86 3.38 -1.49
N ASN A 130 14.14 4.52 -1.53
CA ASN A 130 12.97 4.74 -0.69
C ASN A 130 11.92 3.64 -0.88
N GLY A 131 11.65 3.23 -2.12
CA GLY A 131 10.73 2.14 -2.44
C GLY A 131 11.11 0.84 -1.73
N TRP A 132 12.39 0.46 -1.78
CA TRP A 132 12.87 -0.74 -1.11
C TRP A 132 12.77 -0.63 0.42
N PHE A 133 13.14 0.52 1.01
CA PHE A 133 13.03 0.76 2.45
C PHE A 133 11.56 0.78 2.93
N GLN A 134 10.65 1.34 2.16
CA GLN A 134 9.22 1.28 2.45
C GLN A 134 8.67 -0.16 2.45
N GLY A 135 9.32 -1.08 1.74
CA GLY A 135 9.02 -2.50 1.74
C GLY A 135 9.22 -3.21 3.08
N PHE A 136 9.87 -2.59 4.09
CA PHE A 136 10.06 -3.16 5.45
C PHE A 136 8.76 -3.20 6.27
N GLY A 137 7.85 -2.25 6.06
CA GLY A 137 6.71 -2.04 6.97
C GLY A 137 5.67 -3.16 6.95
N ALA A 138 5.20 -3.56 5.77
CA ALA A 138 4.13 -4.55 5.66
C ALA A 138 4.53 -5.95 6.16
N PRO A 139 5.72 -6.51 5.82
CA PRO A 139 6.17 -7.78 6.38
C PRO A 139 6.34 -7.72 7.90
N THR A 140 6.92 -6.63 8.42
CA THR A 140 7.07 -6.45 9.88
C THR A 140 5.72 -6.46 10.59
N GLY A 141 4.72 -5.77 10.06
CA GLY A 141 3.37 -5.75 10.62
C GLY A 141 2.75 -7.15 10.64
N ALA A 142 2.83 -7.89 9.54
CA ALA A 142 2.27 -9.23 9.42
C ALA A 142 2.94 -10.22 10.38
N VAL A 143 4.28 -10.25 10.45
CA VAL A 143 5.03 -11.14 11.35
C VAL A 143 4.81 -10.75 12.82
N SER A 144 4.73 -9.44 13.14
CA SER A 144 4.40 -8.99 14.50
C SER A 144 3.01 -9.45 14.93
N LEU A 145 2.01 -9.34 14.04
CA LEU A 145 0.67 -9.86 14.33
C LEU A 145 0.68 -11.38 14.56
N ALA A 146 1.46 -12.12 13.77
CA ALA A 146 1.58 -13.56 13.94
C ALA A 146 2.22 -13.95 15.29
N ASN A 147 3.21 -13.18 15.77
CA ASN A 147 3.93 -13.46 17.02
C ASN A 147 3.14 -13.06 18.27
N TRP A 148 2.33 -12.00 18.21
CA TRP A 148 1.71 -11.39 19.40
C TRP A 148 0.20 -11.59 19.49
N PHE A 149 -0.47 -12.06 18.42
CA PHE A 149 -1.91 -12.26 18.38
C PHE A 149 -2.27 -13.67 17.94
N SER A 150 -3.14 -14.33 18.70
CA SER A 150 -3.53 -15.71 18.45
C SER A 150 -4.38 -15.85 17.18
N THR A 151 -4.48 -17.05 16.66
CA THR A 151 -5.14 -17.32 15.38
C THR A 151 -6.60 -16.86 15.38
N SER A 152 -7.33 -17.06 16.49
CA SER A 152 -8.76 -16.69 16.62
C SER A 152 -9.02 -15.18 16.61
N GLU A 153 -8.06 -14.37 17.06
CA GLU A 153 -8.21 -12.90 17.16
C GLU A 153 -7.45 -12.13 16.08
N ARG A 154 -6.50 -12.79 15.39
CA ARG A 154 -5.57 -12.16 14.43
C ARG A 154 -6.28 -11.39 13.32
N GLY A 155 -7.40 -11.91 12.81
CA GLY A 155 -8.18 -11.26 11.76
C GLY A 155 -8.67 -9.86 12.18
N ARG A 156 -9.18 -9.72 13.42
CA ARG A 156 -9.61 -8.43 13.95
C ARG A 156 -8.45 -7.42 14.04
N TYR A 157 -7.32 -7.84 14.56
CA TYR A 157 -6.15 -6.97 14.71
C TYR A 157 -5.47 -6.66 13.37
N TYR A 158 -5.54 -7.57 12.41
CA TYR A 158 -5.13 -7.31 11.03
C TYR A 158 -6.00 -6.22 10.40
N GLY A 159 -7.32 -6.26 10.62
CA GLY A 159 -8.24 -5.22 10.18
C GLY A 159 -7.86 -3.84 10.75
N ILE A 160 -7.57 -3.75 12.06
CA ILE A 160 -7.10 -2.51 12.68
C ILE A 160 -5.78 -2.03 12.07
N TRP A 161 -4.81 -2.91 11.96
CA TRP A 161 -3.51 -2.57 11.37
C TRP A 161 -3.64 -2.10 9.92
N SER A 162 -4.51 -2.71 9.13
CA SER A 162 -4.70 -2.36 7.73
C SER A 162 -5.26 -0.95 7.51
N THR A 163 -5.90 -0.33 8.53
CA THR A 163 -6.33 1.07 8.44
C THR A 163 -5.18 2.06 8.47
N GLY A 164 -4.03 1.64 9.01
CA GLY A 164 -2.86 2.51 9.16
C GLY A 164 -2.38 3.11 7.83
N HIS A 165 -2.38 2.32 6.74
CA HIS A 165 -1.95 2.84 5.44
C HIS A 165 -2.92 3.89 4.87
N ALA A 166 -4.23 3.70 5.03
CA ALA A 166 -5.23 4.67 4.57
C ALA A 166 -5.15 5.98 5.38
N ILE A 167 -4.95 5.89 6.70
CA ILE A 167 -4.72 7.06 7.55
C ILE A 167 -3.46 7.80 7.09
N GLY A 168 -2.37 7.08 6.83
CA GLY A 168 -1.12 7.66 6.35
C GLY A 168 -1.23 8.30 4.97
N GLU A 169 -1.99 7.70 4.06
CA GLU A 169 -2.28 8.25 2.73
C GLU A 169 -3.05 9.57 2.85
N GLY A 170 -4.14 9.59 3.62
CA GLY A 170 -4.92 10.81 3.86
C GLY A 170 -4.11 11.90 4.58
N LEU A 171 -3.31 11.52 5.58
CA LEU A 171 -2.42 12.44 6.28
C LEU A 171 -1.37 13.04 5.33
N THR A 172 -0.85 12.27 4.38
CA THR A 172 0.08 12.80 3.36
C THR A 172 -0.62 13.82 2.47
N PHE A 173 -1.78 13.48 1.94
CA PHE A 173 -2.47 14.34 0.99
C PHE A 173 -2.85 15.69 1.60
N VAL A 174 -3.36 15.71 2.82
CA VAL A 174 -3.70 16.96 3.50
C VAL A 174 -2.48 17.63 4.14
N GLY A 175 -1.72 16.88 4.92
CA GLY A 175 -0.60 17.41 5.69
C GLY A 175 0.57 17.87 4.82
N SER A 176 1.01 17.08 3.84
CA SER A 176 2.08 17.49 2.94
C SER A 176 1.63 18.62 2.01
N ALA A 177 0.38 18.65 1.54
CA ALA A 177 -0.13 19.78 0.76
C ALA A 177 -0.09 21.07 1.55
N THR A 178 -0.46 21.04 2.84
CA THR A 178 -0.37 22.20 3.73
C THR A 178 1.09 22.64 3.93
N LEU A 179 2.00 21.70 4.20
CA LEU A 179 3.42 22.02 4.36
C LEU A 179 4.02 22.62 3.09
N VAL A 180 3.70 22.07 1.92
CA VAL A 180 4.16 22.57 0.63
C VAL A 180 3.62 23.97 0.34
N SER A 181 2.35 24.25 0.64
CA SER A 181 1.76 25.56 0.42
C SER A 181 2.35 26.65 1.32
N LEU A 182 2.84 26.30 2.52
CA LEU A 182 3.42 27.25 3.47
C LEU A 182 4.93 27.44 3.32
N PHE A 183 5.66 26.39 2.99
CA PHE A 183 7.12 26.36 3.07
C PHE A 183 7.81 25.96 1.76
N GLY A 184 7.07 25.78 0.67
CA GLY A 184 7.59 25.38 -0.62
C GLY A 184 7.71 23.84 -0.80
N TRP A 185 8.05 23.41 -2.02
CA TRP A 185 8.01 22.01 -2.41
C TRP A 185 8.95 21.09 -1.58
N GLN A 186 10.09 21.63 -1.12
CA GLN A 186 11.04 20.89 -0.29
C GLN A 186 10.40 20.38 1.02
N ALA A 187 9.46 21.15 1.56
CA ALA A 187 8.76 20.80 2.79
C ALA A 187 7.90 19.52 2.65
N GLY A 188 7.49 19.19 1.43
CA GLY A 188 6.81 17.92 1.11
C GLY A 188 7.66 16.68 1.39
N PHE A 189 8.98 16.83 1.46
CA PHE A 189 9.94 15.77 1.81
C PHE A 189 10.51 15.97 3.23
N TRP A 190 10.92 17.19 3.59
CA TRP A 190 11.55 17.43 4.90
C TRP A 190 10.59 17.23 6.05
N GLY A 191 9.34 17.67 5.92
CA GLY A 191 8.34 17.51 6.97
C GLY A 191 8.15 16.04 7.34
N PRO A 192 7.74 15.18 6.38
CA PRO A 192 7.67 13.74 6.60
C PRO A 192 8.99 13.12 7.07
N GLY A 193 10.12 13.52 6.48
CA GLY A 193 11.45 13.00 6.84
C GLY A 193 11.78 13.24 8.31
N VAL A 194 11.62 14.49 8.80
CA VAL A 194 11.87 14.84 10.21
C VAL A 194 10.93 14.08 11.14
N ILE A 195 9.63 14.04 10.84
CA ILE A 195 8.65 13.30 11.65
C ILE A 195 9.02 11.82 11.73
N CYS A 196 9.40 11.20 10.60
CA CYS A 196 9.74 9.79 10.54
C CYS A 196 11.06 9.43 11.28
N ILE A 197 11.99 10.37 11.48
CA ILE A 197 13.14 10.14 12.38
C ILE A 197 12.65 9.92 13.82
N PHE A 198 11.75 10.77 14.31
CA PHE A 198 11.18 10.59 15.66
C PHE A 198 10.35 9.30 15.76
N VAL A 199 9.60 8.99 14.70
CA VAL A 199 8.82 7.75 14.62
C VAL A 199 9.73 6.51 14.64
N ALA A 200 10.87 6.52 13.93
CA ALA A 200 11.84 5.45 13.97
C ALA A 200 12.41 5.24 15.38
N GLY A 201 12.72 6.33 16.10
CA GLY A 201 13.10 6.31 17.50
C GLY A 201 12.00 5.72 18.40
N ALA A 202 10.77 6.15 18.22
CA ALA A 202 9.61 5.64 18.98
C ALA A 202 9.37 4.14 18.73
N ILE A 203 9.47 3.67 17.48
CA ILE A 203 9.42 2.23 17.15
C ILE A 203 10.52 1.48 17.90
N TYR A 204 11.75 2.00 17.83
CA TYR A 204 12.89 1.37 18.48
C TYR A 204 12.75 1.30 20.00
N LEU A 205 12.09 2.23 20.65
CA LEU A 205 11.86 2.24 22.09
C LEU A 205 10.65 1.40 22.50
N ALA A 206 9.52 1.52 21.79
CA ALA A 206 8.24 0.95 22.20
C ALA A 206 8.01 -0.48 21.72
N MET A 207 8.51 -0.84 20.52
CA MET A 207 8.25 -2.15 19.94
C MET A 207 9.13 -3.23 20.55
N GLN A 208 8.63 -4.45 20.63
CA GLN A 208 9.38 -5.64 21.02
C GLN A 208 9.42 -6.64 19.85
N ASP A 209 10.46 -7.48 19.83
CA ASP A 209 10.66 -8.46 18.76
C ASP A 209 9.59 -9.57 18.85
N ARG A 210 9.79 -10.53 19.73
CA ARG A 210 8.89 -11.67 19.90
C ARG A 210 8.73 -12.01 21.40
N PRO A 211 7.64 -12.69 21.80
CA PRO A 211 7.37 -12.98 23.21
C PRO A 211 8.52 -13.72 23.89
N ARG A 212 9.12 -14.71 23.24
CA ARG A 212 10.19 -15.54 23.83
C ARG A 212 11.45 -14.75 24.21
N THR A 213 11.74 -13.65 23.55
CA THR A 213 12.88 -12.77 23.92
C THR A 213 12.66 -12.04 25.25
N LEU A 214 11.41 -12.01 25.72
CA LEU A 214 11.03 -11.43 27.01
C LEU A 214 10.78 -12.52 28.10
N GLY A 215 11.03 -13.79 27.80
CA GLY A 215 10.72 -14.88 28.72
C GLY A 215 9.21 -15.17 28.79
N LEU A 216 8.46 -14.84 27.76
CA LEU A 216 7.03 -15.13 27.67
C LEU A 216 6.80 -16.44 26.91
N PRO A 217 5.75 -17.23 27.25
CA PRO A 217 5.31 -18.35 26.43
C PRO A 217 4.89 -17.88 25.03
N THR A 218 4.62 -18.78 24.10
CA THR A 218 4.03 -18.38 22.82
C THR A 218 2.61 -17.83 23.02
N VAL A 219 2.11 -17.02 22.08
CA VAL A 219 0.76 -16.49 22.18
C VAL A 219 -0.30 -17.60 22.12
N ALA A 220 -0.02 -18.70 21.42
CA ALA A 220 -0.86 -19.89 21.38
C ALA A 220 -0.96 -20.56 22.75
N ASP A 221 0.18 -20.73 23.43
CA ASP A 221 0.22 -21.30 24.80
C ASP A 221 -0.46 -20.36 25.81
N TRP A 222 -0.20 -19.05 25.72
CA TRP A 222 -0.77 -18.05 26.63
C TRP A 222 -2.29 -17.95 26.52
N LYS A 223 -2.84 -18.06 25.29
CA LYS A 223 -4.30 -17.98 25.02
C LYS A 223 -4.98 -19.33 25.00
N ASN A 224 -4.23 -20.44 25.12
CA ASN A 224 -4.71 -21.78 24.86
C ASN A 224 -5.47 -21.90 23.53
N ASP A 225 -4.92 -21.23 22.50
CA ASP A 225 -5.49 -21.12 21.15
C ASP A 225 -4.55 -21.82 20.17
N HIS A 226 -4.52 -23.14 20.26
CA HIS A 226 -3.77 -23.98 19.34
C HIS A 226 -4.65 -24.25 18.12
N PRO A 227 -4.19 -23.93 16.90
CA PRO A 227 -4.95 -24.26 15.71
C PRO A 227 -5.15 -25.77 15.67
N SER A 228 -6.39 -26.21 15.66
CA SER A 228 -6.71 -27.61 15.37
C SER A 228 -6.22 -27.89 13.95
N ILE A 229 -5.13 -28.66 13.86
CA ILE A 229 -4.64 -29.13 12.56
C ILE A 229 -5.69 -30.11 12.05
N PRO A 230 -6.44 -29.81 10.97
CA PRO A 230 -7.41 -30.74 10.44
C PRO A 230 -6.71 -32.07 10.13
N PRO A 231 -7.32 -33.23 10.45
CA PRO A 231 -6.71 -34.55 10.18
C PRO A 231 -6.34 -34.74 8.70
N GLU A 232 -7.02 -34.07 7.79
CA GLU A 232 -6.75 -34.08 6.35
C GLU A 232 -5.40 -33.43 5.95
N SER A 233 -4.85 -32.55 6.76
CA SER A 233 -3.54 -31.96 6.45
C SER A 233 -2.38 -32.95 6.48
N LYS A 234 -2.57 -34.12 7.11
CA LYS A 234 -1.59 -35.22 7.15
C LYS A 234 -1.66 -36.14 5.90
N LYS A 235 -2.75 -36.11 5.13
CA LYS A 235 -2.97 -37.06 4.02
C LYS A 235 -2.42 -36.63 2.67
N THR A 236 -2.20 -35.35 2.41
CA THR A 236 -1.55 -34.92 1.16
C THR A 236 -0.06 -34.70 1.39
N GLY A 237 0.74 -35.73 1.10
CA GLY A 237 2.21 -35.71 1.18
C GLY A 237 2.89 -34.74 0.19
N GLN A 238 2.18 -33.77 -0.37
CA GLN A 238 2.76 -32.77 -1.26
C GLN A 238 3.47 -31.69 -0.44
N LYS A 239 4.77 -31.52 -0.72
CA LYS A 239 5.58 -30.45 -0.13
C LYS A 239 5.00 -29.09 -0.52
N THR A 240 4.91 -28.15 0.42
CA THR A 240 4.38 -26.78 0.22
C THR A 240 4.98 -26.10 -1.02
N GLY A 241 6.29 -26.24 -1.28
CA GLY A 241 6.94 -25.68 -2.45
C GLY A 241 6.38 -26.22 -3.79
N ARG A 242 5.93 -27.48 -3.83
CA ARG A 242 5.30 -28.03 -5.04
C ARG A 242 3.91 -27.43 -5.28
N LEU A 243 3.16 -27.15 -4.22
CA LEU A 243 1.86 -26.46 -4.32
C LEU A 243 2.03 -25.02 -4.81
N GLN A 244 3.06 -24.32 -4.31
CA GLN A 244 3.40 -22.96 -4.76
C GLN A 244 3.80 -22.93 -6.24
N LEU A 245 4.59 -23.90 -6.71
CA LEU A 245 4.94 -24.03 -8.13
C LEU A 245 3.73 -24.41 -9.00
N ASN A 246 2.85 -25.27 -8.50
CA ASN A 246 1.64 -25.65 -9.24
C ASN A 246 0.67 -24.48 -9.39
N MET A 247 0.62 -23.55 -8.43
CA MET A 247 -0.16 -22.32 -8.53
C MET A 247 0.24 -21.49 -9.78
N LEU A 248 1.53 -21.40 -10.09
CA LEU A 248 2.01 -20.69 -11.28
C LEU A 248 1.56 -21.31 -12.61
N LYS A 249 1.09 -22.56 -12.59
CA LYS A 249 0.51 -23.22 -13.77
C LYS A 249 -0.99 -22.94 -13.94
N MET A 250 -1.63 -22.27 -12.98
CA MET A 250 -3.06 -21.98 -13.02
C MET A 250 -3.31 -20.69 -13.83
N PRO A 251 -3.99 -20.73 -14.99
CA PRO A 251 -4.26 -19.53 -15.79
C PRO A 251 -5.01 -18.45 -15.00
N ALA A 252 -5.91 -18.86 -14.09
CA ALA A 252 -6.67 -17.95 -13.26
C ALA A 252 -5.78 -17.01 -12.39
N VAL A 253 -4.62 -17.49 -11.94
CA VAL A 253 -3.66 -16.70 -11.13
C VAL A 253 -3.01 -15.61 -12.00
N TRP A 254 -2.71 -15.91 -13.26
CA TRP A 254 -2.15 -14.91 -14.20
C TRP A 254 -3.19 -13.87 -14.59
N VAL A 255 -4.42 -14.30 -14.89
CA VAL A 255 -5.54 -13.39 -15.20
C VAL A 255 -5.80 -12.48 -14.00
N LEU A 256 -5.80 -13.02 -12.78
CA LEU A 256 -5.96 -12.23 -11.56
C LEU A 256 -4.79 -11.26 -11.35
N GLY A 257 -3.55 -11.68 -11.62
CA GLY A 257 -2.37 -10.82 -11.57
C GLY A 257 -2.49 -9.63 -12.53
N LEU A 258 -2.89 -9.88 -13.78
CA LEU A 258 -3.09 -8.84 -14.78
C LEU A 258 -4.28 -7.93 -14.44
N ALA A 259 -5.39 -8.48 -13.93
CA ALA A 259 -6.53 -7.68 -13.45
C ALA A 259 -6.11 -6.75 -12.31
N SER A 260 -5.34 -7.27 -11.36
CA SER A 260 -4.81 -6.48 -10.25
C SER A 260 -3.80 -5.43 -10.72
N ALA A 261 -2.92 -5.75 -11.68
CA ALA A 261 -2.00 -4.79 -12.28
C ALA A 261 -2.76 -3.60 -12.91
N SER A 262 -3.77 -3.90 -13.73
CA SER A 262 -4.59 -2.88 -14.40
C SER A 262 -5.38 -2.02 -13.41
N MET A 263 -5.91 -2.60 -12.33
CA MET A 263 -6.57 -1.86 -11.26
C MET A 263 -5.57 -0.96 -10.49
N TYR A 264 -4.34 -1.44 -10.25
CA TYR A 264 -3.29 -0.63 -9.64
C TYR A 264 -2.82 0.52 -10.56
N MET A 265 -2.87 0.34 -11.88
CA MET A 265 -2.66 1.45 -12.82
C MET A 265 -3.66 2.57 -12.54
N THR A 266 -4.95 2.29 -12.46
CA THR A 266 -5.99 3.29 -12.16
C THR A 266 -5.81 3.91 -10.79
N ARG A 267 -5.50 3.10 -9.76
CA ARG A 267 -5.21 3.61 -8.41
C ARG A 267 -4.08 4.63 -8.41
N TYR A 268 -2.97 4.29 -9.04
CA TYR A 268 -1.78 5.15 -9.05
C TYR A 268 -1.90 6.31 -10.03
N ALA A 269 -2.80 6.25 -11.03
CA ALA A 269 -3.19 7.41 -11.81
C ALA A 269 -3.67 8.54 -10.90
N ILE A 270 -4.60 8.23 -10.00
CA ILE A 270 -5.13 9.20 -9.05
C ILE A 270 -4.11 9.53 -7.95
N ASN A 271 -3.48 8.54 -7.34
CA ASN A 271 -2.58 8.77 -6.20
C ASN A 271 -1.28 9.51 -6.60
N SER A 272 -0.81 9.34 -7.82
CA SER A 272 0.46 9.94 -8.29
C SER A 272 0.25 11.24 -9.07
N TRP A 273 -0.81 11.31 -9.89
CA TRP A 273 -1.05 12.42 -10.81
C TRP A 273 -2.31 13.22 -10.47
N GLY A 274 -3.11 12.77 -9.51
CA GLY A 274 -4.38 13.42 -9.13
C GLY A 274 -4.20 14.87 -8.68
N PHE A 275 -3.11 15.20 -7.96
CA PHE A 275 -2.80 16.58 -7.57
C PHE A 275 -2.59 17.48 -8.79
N LEU A 276 -1.74 17.06 -9.73
CA LEU A 276 -1.47 17.81 -10.95
C LEU A 276 -2.76 17.99 -11.77
N TYR A 277 -3.52 16.91 -11.94
CA TYR A 277 -4.79 16.94 -12.69
C TYR A 277 -5.81 17.89 -12.06
N LEU A 278 -6.01 17.84 -10.75
CA LEU A 278 -6.96 18.68 -10.05
C LEU A 278 -6.58 20.16 -10.12
N GLN A 279 -5.30 20.46 -10.06
CA GLN A 279 -4.81 21.83 -10.15
C GLN A 279 -4.87 22.37 -11.58
N GLU A 280 -4.42 21.61 -12.58
CA GLU A 280 -4.30 22.08 -13.96
C GLU A 280 -5.61 21.94 -14.76
N ALA A 281 -6.32 20.82 -14.63
CA ALA A 281 -7.54 20.57 -15.40
C ALA A 281 -8.81 21.11 -14.73
N LYS A 282 -8.84 21.22 -13.40
CA LYS A 282 -10.02 21.69 -12.64
C LYS A 282 -9.83 23.05 -11.99
N GLY A 283 -8.59 23.58 -11.94
CA GLY A 283 -8.29 24.90 -11.36
C GLY A 283 -8.34 24.92 -9.84
N TYR A 284 -8.20 23.79 -9.15
CA TYR A 284 -8.23 23.75 -7.69
C TYR A 284 -6.86 24.11 -7.11
N THR A 285 -6.89 24.71 -5.93
CA THR A 285 -5.68 24.94 -5.15
C THR A 285 -5.06 23.62 -4.65
N LEU A 286 -3.80 23.66 -4.27
CA LEU A 286 -3.10 22.48 -3.71
C LEU A 286 -3.81 21.92 -2.47
N ILE A 287 -4.35 22.79 -1.61
CA ILE A 287 -5.06 22.39 -0.38
C ILE A 287 -6.43 21.75 -0.71
N GLU A 288 -7.16 22.33 -1.66
CA GLU A 288 -8.43 21.75 -2.12
C GLU A 288 -8.21 20.37 -2.75
N ALA A 289 -7.20 20.23 -3.63
CA ALA A 289 -6.82 18.94 -4.22
C ALA A 289 -6.44 17.92 -3.13
N GLY A 290 -5.64 18.33 -2.13
CA GLY A 290 -5.29 17.49 -1.01
C GLY A 290 -6.49 17.05 -0.16
N SER A 291 -7.45 17.95 0.05
CA SER A 291 -8.67 17.65 0.80
C SER A 291 -9.56 16.66 0.05
N ILE A 292 -9.73 16.82 -1.27
CA ILE A 292 -10.50 15.90 -2.12
C ILE A 292 -9.86 14.50 -2.10
N LEU A 293 -8.55 14.40 -2.29
CA LEU A 293 -7.83 13.14 -2.27
C LEU A 293 -7.82 12.52 -0.86
N GLY A 294 -7.77 13.33 0.19
CA GLY A 294 -7.94 12.87 1.56
C GLY A 294 -9.31 12.25 1.83
N LEU A 295 -10.38 12.90 1.38
CA LEU A 295 -11.76 12.37 1.47
C LEU A 295 -11.94 11.07 0.68
N ASN A 296 -11.36 10.99 -0.52
CA ASN A 296 -11.30 9.75 -1.30
C ASN A 296 -10.72 8.59 -0.48
N THR A 297 -9.62 8.83 0.23
CA THR A 297 -8.97 7.80 1.06
C THR A 297 -9.82 7.39 2.26
N VAL A 298 -10.46 8.34 2.94
CA VAL A 298 -11.38 8.06 4.06
C VAL A 298 -12.57 7.23 3.60
N ALA A 299 -13.18 7.58 2.46
CA ALA A 299 -14.26 6.80 1.86
C ALA A 299 -13.83 5.37 1.52
N GLY A 300 -12.57 5.19 1.14
CA GLY A 300 -11.99 3.89 0.85
C GLY A 300 -11.98 2.93 2.04
N ILE A 301 -11.81 3.43 3.26
CA ILE A 301 -11.88 2.58 4.47
C ILE A 301 -13.28 1.94 4.58
N ALA A 302 -14.32 2.74 4.40
CA ALA A 302 -15.71 2.26 4.41
C ALA A 302 -15.98 1.29 3.24
N GLY A 303 -15.45 1.59 2.06
CA GLY A 303 -15.62 0.77 0.86
C GLY A 303 -15.02 -0.64 0.98
N CYS A 304 -13.84 -0.75 1.58
CA CYS A 304 -13.20 -2.04 1.85
C CYS A 304 -14.06 -2.92 2.78
N VAL A 305 -14.61 -2.34 3.85
CA VAL A 305 -15.49 -3.03 4.79
C VAL A 305 -16.81 -3.42 4.12
N ALA A 306 -17.41 -2.49 3.37
CA ALA A 306 -18.67 -2.71 2.65
C ALA A 306 -18.53 -3.84 1.61
N TYR A 307 -17.41 -3.87 0.86
CA TYR A 307 -17.16 -4.96 -0.11
C TYR A 307 -17.19 -6.32 0.57
N GLY A 308 -16.46 -6.48 1.68
CA GLY A 308 -16.43 -7.73 2.42
C GLY A 308 -17.84 -8.14 2.89
N PHE A 309 -18.55 -7.22 3.50
CA PHE A 309 -19.92 -7.46 4.00
C PHE A 309 -20.90 -7.82 2.87
N ILE A 310 -20.90 -7.05 1.78
CA ILE A 310 -21.78 -7.29 0.61
C ILE A 310 -21.45 -8.65 -0.01
N SER A 311 -20.17 -8.94 -0.22
CA SER A 311 -19.74 -10.21 -0.81
C SER A 311 -20.14 -11.42 0.04
N ASP A 312 -19.93 -11.36 1.36
CA ASP A 312 -20.17 -12.50 2.23
C ASP A 312 -21.66 -12.70 2.53
N LYS A 313 -22.40 -11.62 2.80
CA LYS A 313 -23.81 -11.68 3.22
C LYS A 313 -24.80 -11.76 2.06
N LEU A 314 -24.64 -10.88 1.03
CA LEU A 314 -25.59 -10.78 -0.07
C LEU A 314 -25.27 -11.77 -1.20
N PHE A 315 -24.01 -12.02 -1.47
CA PHE A 315 -23.58 -12.89 -2.56
C PHE A 315 -22.98 -14.22 -2.13
N ARG A 316 -23.14 -14.61 -0.86
CA ARG A 316 -22.71 -15.90 -0.30
C ARG A 316 -21.22 -16.18 -0.60
N ALA A 317 -20.35 -15.19 -0.38
CA ALA A 317 -18.92 -15.20 -0.66
C ALA A 317 -18.54 -15.37 -2.15
N ARG A 318 -19.48 -15.19 -3.10
CA ARG A 318 -19.17 -15.14 -4.53
C ARG A 318 -18.55 -13.77 -4.87
N ARG A 319 -17.25 -13.75 -5.09
CA ARG A 319 -16.50 -12.50 -5.34
C ARG A 319 -16.81 -11.83 -6.68
N PRO A 320 -16.94 -12.56 -7.83
CA PRO A 320 -17.06 -11.93 -9.14
C PRO A 320 -18.21 -10.94 -9.29
N PRO A 321 -19.47 -11.23 -8.86
CA PRO A 321 -20.57 -10.30 -9.01
C PRO A 321 -20.32 -8.95 -8.31
N VAL A 322 -19.82 -9.00 -7.08
CA VAL A 322 -19.57 -7.79 -6.26
C VAL A 322 -18.42 -6.98 -6.87
N THR A 323 -17.36 -7.67 -7.35
CA THR A 323 -16.24 -7.02 -8.02
C THR A 323 -16.69 -6.26 -9.26
N LEU A 324 -17.55 -6.85 -10.09
CA LEU A 324 -18.06 -6.17 -11.28
C LEU A 324 -18.97 -4.99 -10.94
N ILE A 325 -19.83 -5.10 -9.93
CA ILE A 325 -20.65 -3.98 -9.45
C ILE A 325 -19.75 -2.83 -9.00
N PHE A 326 -18.77 -3.10 -8.14
CA PHE A 326 -17.83 -2.08 -7.67
C PHE A 326 -17.03 -1.47 -8.83
N GLY A 327 -16.61 -2.28 -9.81
CA GLY A 327 -15.89 -1.80 -10.98
C GLY A 327 -16.70 -0.92 -11.89
N ILE A 328 -17.98 -1.24 -12.14
CA ILE A 328 -18.88 -0.41 -12.93
C ILE A 328 -19.04 0.97 -12.29
N PHE A 329 -19.30 1.02 -10.98
CA PHE A 329 -19.43 2.29 -10.27
C PHE A 329 -18.11 3.06 -10.15
N GLU A 330 -16.97 2.35 -10.05
CA GLU A 330 -15.63 2.96 -10.08
C GLU A 330 -15.38 3.62 -11.44
N ILE A 331 -15.66 2.93 -12.55
CA ILE A 331 -15.54 3.49 -13.91
C ILE A 331 -16.48 4.68 -14.08
N PHE A 332 -17.72 4.58 -13.61
CA PHE A 332 -18.66 5.71 -13.64
C PHE A 332 -18.11 6.92 -12.87
N ALA A 333 -17.56 6.70 -11.69
CA ALA A 333 -16.94 7.77 -10.91
C ALA A 333 -15.76 8.42 -11.66
N LEU A 334 -14.91 7.64 -12.33
CA LEU A 334 -13.82 8.15 -13.17
C LEU A 334 -14.35 9.02 -14.32
N PHE A 335 -15.42 8.61 -14.99
CA PHE A 335 -16.04 9.43 -16.03
C PHE A 335 -16.52 10.78 -15.45
N VAL A 336 -17.16 10.77 -14.29
CA VAL A 336 -17.58 12.05 -13.66
C VAL A 336 -16.36 12.89 -13.27
N ILE A 337 -15.32 12.30 -12.65
CA ILE A 337 -14.10 13.02 -12.26
C ILE A 337 -13.46 13.72 -13.47
N PHE A 338 -13.32 13.01 -14.57
CA PHE A 338 -12.55 13.53 -15.70
C PHE A 338 -13.37 14.44 -16.60
N PHE A 339 -14.66 14.17 -16.81
CA PHE A 339 -15.49 14.91 -17.76
C PHE A 339 -16.40 15.97 -17.11
N ALA A 340 -16.50 16.04 -15.77
CA ALA A 340 -17.21 17.15 -15.11
C ALA A 340 -16.55 18.50 -15.45
N PRO A 341 -17.33 19.54 -15.76
CA PRO A 341 -16.79 20.87 -16.05
C PRO A 341 -16.00 21.44 -14.85
N PRO A 342 -14.98 22.29 -15.09
CA PRO A 342 -14.34 23.06 -14.02
C PRO A 342 -15.37 23.87 -13.21
N GLY A 343 -15.09 24.14 -11.93
CA GLY A 343 -15.98 24.89 -11.05
C GLY A 343 -17.06 24.07 -10.32
N HIS A 344 -17.31 22.82 -10.70
CA HIS A 344 -18.26 21.94 -10.00
C HIS A 344 -17.60 21.12 -8.88
N MET A 345 -16.98 21.80 -7.91
CA MET A 345 -16.19 21.15 -6.85
C MET A 345 -16.97 20.09 -6.07
N VAL A 346 -18.24 20.33 -5.74
CA VAL A 346 -19.08 19.37 -4.99
C VAL A 346 -19.26 18.08 -5.78
N LEU A 347 -19.55 18.17 -7.08
CA LEU A 347 -19.73 17.01 -7.96
C LEU A 347 -18.44 16.22 -8.08
N VAL A 348 -17.31 16.89 -8.30
CA VAL A 348 -15.99 16.26 -8.41
C VAL A 348 -15.62 15.58 -7.10
N THR A 349 -15.83 16.25 -5.96
CA THR A 349 -15.58 15.67 -4.63
C THR A 349 -16.44 14.43 -4.36
N ALA A 350 -17.74 14.49 -4.68
CA ALA A 350 -18.64 13.35 -4.54
C ALA A 350 -18.19 12.16 -5.42
N ALA A 351 -17.73 12.44 -6.64
CA ALA A 351 -17.21 11.42 -7.54
C ALA A 351 -15.90 10.80 -7.00
N PHE A 352 -15.00 11.60 -6.40
CA PHE A 352 -13.80 11.07 -5.73
C PHE A 352 -14.13 10.23 -4.50
N VAL A 353 -15.13 10.62 -3.71
CA VAL A 353 -15.63 9.81 -2.58
C VAL A 353 -16.18 8.47 -3.07
N LEU A 354 -16.99 8.48 -4.13
CA LEU A 354 -17.50 7.26 -4.76
C LEU A 354 -16.36 6.39 -5.31
N TYR A 355 -15.42 6.99 -6.03
CA TYR A 355 -14.25 6.31 -6.58
C TYR A 355 -13.44 5.63 -5.46
N GLY A 356 -13.09 6.35 -4.40
CA GLY A 356 -12.32 5.80 -3.28
C GLY A 356 -13.02 4.65 -2.59
N PHE A 357 -14.34 4.79 -2.37
CA PHE A 357 -15.18 3.73 -1.79
C PHE A 357 -15.15 2.46 -2.67
N MET A 358 -15.39 2.59 -3.98
CA MET A 358 -15.43 1.46 -4.90
C MET A 358 -14.03 0.84 -5.12
N LEU A 359 -13.01 1.67 -5.36
CA LEU A 359 -11.65 1.21 -5.60
C LEU A 359 -11.10 0.41 -4.42
N SER A 360 -11.35 0.83 -3.18
CA SER A 360 -10.82 0.12 -2.02
C SER A 360 -11.43 -1.26 -1.83
N GLY A 361 -12.70 -1.43 -2.22
CA GLY A 361 -13.32 -2.75 -2.33
C GLY A 361 -12.65 -3.63 -3.39
N LEU A 362 -12.35 -3.05 -4.55
CA LEU A 362 -11.61 -3.75 -5.63
C LEU A 362 -10.20 -4.13 -5.19
N LEU A 363 -9.51 -3.28 -4.42
CA LEU A 363 -8.20 -3.58 -3.84
C LEU A 363 -8.24 -4.80 -2.93
N ALA A 364 -9.26 -4.89 -2.07
CA ALA A 364 -9.45 -6.05 -1.20
C ALA A 364 -9.75 -7.31 -2.02
N ALA A 365 -10.55 -7.19 -3.05
CA ALA A 365 -10.93 -8.29 -3.95
C ALA A 365 -9.74 -8.81 -4.76
N LEU A 366 -9.26 -8.00 -5.71
CA LEU A 366 -8.27 -8.38 -6.72
C LEU A 366 -6.85 -8.46 -6.14
N GLY A 367 -6.56 -7.68 -5.09
CA GLY A 367 -5.25 -7.70 -4.42
C GLY A 367 -5.08 -8.82 -3.40
N GLY A 368 -6.15 -9.50 -2.98
CA GLY A 368 -6.05 -10.48 -1.91
C GLY A 368 -7.10 -11.58 -1.88
N LEU A 369 -8.39 -11.23 -1.72
CA LEU A 369 -9.44 -12.21 -1.44
C LEU A 369 -9.59 -13.27 -2.54
N PHE A 370 -9.60 -12.86 -3.82
CA PHE A 370 -9.63 -13.81 -4.94
C PHE A 370 -8.44 -14.77 -4.92
N ALA A 371 -7.25 -14.29 -4.57
CA ALA A 371 -6.06 -15.13 -4.51
C ALA A 371 -6.22 -16.25 -3.47
N ILE A 372 -6.78 -15.91 -2.31
CA ILE A 372 -7.02 -16.87 -1.23
C ILE A 372 -8.06 -17.91 -1.64
N ASP A 373 -9.08 -17.48 -2.38
CA ASP A 373 -10.22 -18.32 -2.74
C ASP A 373 -9.91 -19.30 -3.89
N ILE A 374 -8.99 -18.96 -4.81
CA ILE A 374 -8.72 -19.78 -6.01
C ILE A 374 -7.53 -20.74 -5.87
N VAL A 375 -6.72 -20.61 -4.82
CA VAL A 375 -5.56 -21.47 -4.60
C VAL A 375 -5.70 -22.26 -3.29
N PRO A 376 -5.04 -23.42 -3.15
CA PRO A 376 -5.00 -24.14 -1.88
C PRO A 376 -4.46 -23.24 -0.75
N LYS A 377 -5.06 -23.31 0.44
CA LYS A 377 -4.71 -22.48 1.62
C LYS A 377 -3.22 -22.38 1.91
N ARG A 378 -2.45 -23.47 1.66
CA ARG A 378 -0.99 -23.51 1.84
C ARG A 378 -0.21 -22.70 0.79
N ALA A 379 -0.82 -22.34 -0.33
CA ALA A 379 -0.21 -21.53 -1.39
C ALA A 379 -0.74 -20.09 -1.40
N ALA A 380 -1.73 -19.74 -0.57
CA ALA A 380 -2.39 -18.44 -0.56
C ALA A 380 -1.41 -17.26 -0.37
N GLY A 381 -0.44 -17.39 0.54
CA GLY A 381 0.58 -16.37 0.75
C GLY A 381 1.47 -16.13 -0.47
N ALA A 382 1.87 -17.21 -1.17
CA ALA A 382 2.65 -17.11 -2.39
C ALA A 382 1.83 -16.45 -3.52
N ALA A 383 0.53 -16.79 -3.64
CA ALA A 383 -0.37 -16.17 -4.61
C ALA A 383 -0.54 -14.67 -4.37
N MET A 384 -0.77 -14.25 -3.13
CA MET A 384 -0.86 -12.84 -2.76
C MET A 384 0.46 -12.10 -3.05
N GLY A 385 1.60 -12.72 -2.78
CA GLY A 385 2.91 -12.15 -3.11
C GLY A 385 3.09 -11.97 -4.61
N PHE A 386 2.77 -12.99 -5.40
CA PHE A 386 2.83 -12.97 -6.86
C PHE A 386 1.94 -11.87 -7.46
N ILE A 387 0.67 -11.81 -7.04
CA ILE A 387 -0.27 -10.77 -7.48
C ILE A 387 0.23 -9.38 -7.07
N GLY A 388 0.80 -9.25 -5.86
CA GLY A 388 1.38 -8.00 -5.39
C GLY A 388 2.52 -7.49 -6.29
N VAL A 389 3.36 -8.38 -6.84
CA VAL A 389 4.39 -8.00 -7.81
C VAL A 389 3.74 -7.44 -9.08
N PHE A 390 2.75 -8.12 -9.65
CA PHE A 390 2.01 -7.63 -10.81
C PHE A 390 1.38 -6.26 -10.55
N SER A 391 0.77 -6.09 -9.40
CA SER A 391 0.13 -4.84 -8.99
C SER A 391 1.10 -3.65 -9.02
N TYR A 392 2.26 -3.79 -8.40
CA TYR A 392 3.24 -2.71 -8.33
C TYR A 392 4.04 -2.53 -9.63
N MET A 393 4.24 -3.59 -10.41
CA MET A 393 4.76 -3.46 -11.77
C MET A 393 3.80 -2.66 -12.65
N GLY A 394 2.49 -2.96 -12.59
CA GLY A 394 1.46 -2.18 -13.27
C GLY A 394 1.46 -0.70 -12.84
N ALA A 395 1.54 -0.45 -11.55
CA ALA A 395 1.62 0.91 -11.02
C ALA A 395 2.87 1.68 -11.53
N GLY A 396 4.04 1.03 -11.61
CA GLY A 396 5.26 1.65 -12.13
C GLY A 396 5.17 1.94 -13.63
N ILE A 397 4.63 0.99 -14.41
CA ILE A 397 4.36 1.19 -15.85
C ILE A 397 3.43 2.39 -16.05
N GLN A 398 2.37 2.47 -15.25
CA GLN A 398 1.41 3.58 -15.30
C GLN A 398 2.07 4.92 -15.02
N ASP A 399 2.91 5.01 -13.96
CA ASP A 399 3.51 6.29 -13.56
C ASP A 399 4.43 6.81 -14.67
N LYS A 400 5.23 5.95 -15.27
CA LYS A 400 6.08 6.27 -16.42
C LYS A 400 5.27 6.67 -17.66
N ILE A 401 4.27 5.86 -18.06
CA ILE A 401 3.47 6.16 -19.25
C ILE A 401 2.68 7.45 -19.05
N SER A 402 2.11 7.69 -17.88
CA SER A 402 1.39 8.93 -17.58
C SER A 402 2.29 10.16 -17.70
N GLY A 403 3.52 10.10 -17.16
CA GLY A 403 4.48 11.18 -17.31
C GLY A 403 4.76 11.52 -18.79
N ILE A 404 5.02 10.50 -19.62
CA ILE A 404 5.28 10.67 -21.06
C ILE A 404 4.04 11.24 -21.78
N LEU A 405 2.82 10.76 -21.45
CA LEU A 405 1.60 11.23 -22.11
C LEU A 405 1.26 12.67 -21.69
N ILE A 406 1.51 13.04 -20.45
CA ILE A 406 1.32 14.42 -19.97
C ILE A 406 2.33 15.35 -20.62
N ASP A 407 3.59 14.98 -20.72
CA ASP A 407 4.61 15.79 -21.44
C ASP A 407 4.23 16.01 -22.91
N ARG A 408 3.77 14.96 -23.60
CA ARG A 408 3.31 15.06 -25.00
C ARG A 408 2.07 15.93 -25.17
N GLY A 409 1.19 15.97 -24.16
CA GLY A 409 0.00 16.81 -24.13
C GLY A 409 0.29 18.23 -23.63
N THR A 410 1.52 18.56 -23.24
CA THR A 410 1.88 19.87 -22.74
C THR A 410 2.40 20.75 -23.86
N THR A 411 1.81 21.95 -24.03
CA THR A 411 2.24 22.96 -25.00
C THR A 411 2.55 24.27 -24.28
N MET A 412 3.52 25.03 -24.79
CA MET A 412 3.82 26.38 -24.30
C MET A 412 3.18 27.41 -25.21
N ILE A 413 2.27 28.24 -24.69
CA ILE A 413 1.61 29.32 -25.39
C ILE A 413 1.85 30.60 -24.58
N ASP A 414 2.47 31.60 -25.17
CA ASP A 414 2.81 32.88 -24.53
C ASP A 414 3.55 32.74 -23.19
N GLY A 415 4.43 31.73 -23.07
CA GLY A 415 5.19 31.44 -21.87
C GLY A 415 4.38 30.72 -20.75
N VAL A 416 3.12 30.35 -21.03
CA VAL A 416 2.27 29.59 -20.10
C VAL A 416 2.14 28.14 -20.58
N ARG A 417 2.23 27.20 -19.63
CA ARG A 417 2.00 25.77 -19.92
C ARG A 417 0.51 25.48 -20.02
N HIS A 418 0.11 24.85 -21.11
CA HIS A 418 -1.22 24.32 -21.33
C HIS A 418 -1.18 22.82 -21.42
N TYR A 419 -2.00 22.14 -20.63
CA TYR A 419 -2.04 20.70 -20.53
C TYR A 419 -3.27 20.13 -21.24
N ASP A 420 -3.04 19.21 -22.17
CA ASP A 420 -4.09 18.33 -22.70
C ASP A 420 -3.99 16.97 -22.02
N PHE A 421 -4.90 16.72 -21.10
CA PHE A 421 -4.99 15.44 -20.38
C PHE A 421 -5.79 14.36 -21.11
N SER A 422 -6.35 14.63 -22.30
CA SER A 422 -7.29 13.71 -22.98
C SER A 422 -6.70 12.32 -23.18
N THR A 423 -5.46 12.23 -23.67
CA THR A 423 -4.80 10.96 -23.96
C THR A 423 -4.51 10.18 -22.68
N VAL A 424 -3.99 10.83 -21.65
CA VAL A 424 -3.66 10.16 -20.39
C VAL A 424 -4.91 9.74 -19.62
N VAL A 425 -6.00 10.53 -19.66
CA VAL A 425 -7.29 10.18 -19.06
C VAL A 425 -7.87 8.93 -19.73
N ASN A 426 -7.82 8.86 -21.06
CA ASN A 426 -8.25 7.66 -21.80
C ASN A 426 -7.42 6.43 -21.41
N PHE A 427 -6.12 6.58 -21.18
CA PHE A 427 -5.26 5.51 -20.69
C PHE A 427 -5.68 5.06 -19.26
N TRP A 428 -6.00 5.99 -18.36
CA TRP A 428 -6.42 5.68 -17.01
C TRP A 428 -7.77 4.96 -16.95
N ILE A 429 -8.77 5.47 -17.68
CA ILE A 429 -10.10 4.82 -17.80
C ILE A 429 -9.98 3.47 -18.48
N GLY A 430 -9.20 3.38 -19.57
CA GLY A 430 -8.95 2.14 -20.29
C GLY A 430 -8.32 1.06 -19.38
N SER A 431 -7.42 1.44 -18.49
CA SER A 431 -6.82 0.52 -17.51
C SER A 431 -7.88 -0.06 -16.56
N SER A 432 -8.83 0.76 -16.08
CA SER A 432 -9.93 0.28 -15.24
C SER A 432 -10.86 -0.67 -16.01
N ILE A 433 -11.22 -0.34 -17.24
CA ILE A 433 -12.05 -1.20 -18.10
C ILE A 433 -11.37 -2.54 -18.34
N ILE A 434 -10.07 -2.54 -18.66
CA ILE A 434 -9.29 -3.78 -18.86
C ILE A 434 -9.28 -4.62 -17.56
N SER A 435 -9.12 -3.98 -16.41
CA SER A 435 -9.18 -4.67 -15.12
C SER A 435 -10.52 -5.40 -14.93
N MET A 436 -11.63 -4.73 -15.26
CA MET A 436 -12.97 -5.32 -15.12
C MET A 436 -13.24 -6.42 -16.14
N ILE A 437 -12.76 -6.28 -17.38
CA ILE A 437 -12.83 -7.36 -18.39
C ILE A 437 -12.07 -8.59 -17.88
N LEU A 438 -10.85 -8.42 -17.39
CA LEU A 438 -10.06 -9.52 -16.84
C LEU A 438 -10.71 -10.14 -15.60
N ALA A 439 -11.29 -9.33 -14.72
CA ALA A 439 -12.05 -9.81 -13.57
C ALA A 439 -13.29 -10.61 -13.98
N ALA A 440 -13.96 -10.23 -15.07
CA ALA A 440 -15.12 -10.96 -15.62
C ALA A 440 -14.72 -12.35 -16.15
N LEU A 441 -13.50 -12.54 -16.68
CA LEU A 441 -13.01 -13.85 -17.09
C LEU A 441 -12.90 -14.82 -15.92
N LEU A 442 -12.78 -14.31 -14.69
CA LEU A 442 -12.74 -15.12 -13.47
C LEU A 442 -14.13 -15.55 -12.97
N TRP A 443 -15.22 -15.21 -13.67
CA TRP A 443 -16.60 -15.46 -13.25
C TRP A 443 -16.90 -16.92 -12.90
N ARG A 444 -16.29 -17.87 -13.66
CA ARG A 444 -16.53 -19.32 -13.54
C ARG A 444 -15.44 -20.04 -12.76
N VAL A 445 -14.46 -19.34 -12.22
CA VAL A 445 -13.38 -19.97 -11.46
C VAL A 445 -13.97 -20.52 -10.16
N LYS A 446 -13.75 -21.81 -9.93
CA LYS A 446 -14.20 -22.50 -8.70
C LYS A 446 -13.29 -22.10 -7.55
N VAL A 447 -13.89 -21.88 -6.39
CA VAL A 447 -13.18 -21.74 -5.12
C VAL A 447 -12.50 -23.08 -4.81
N SER A 448 -11.23 -23.01 -4.41
CA SER A 448 -10.50 -24.19 -3.96
C SER A 448 -10.84 -24.44 -2.49
N ASP A 449 -11.41 -25.59 -2.20
CA ASP A 449 -11.70 -26.05 -0.83
C ASP A 449 -10.41 -26.33 -0.03
#